data_fddad548fa698318dab09cf26a32eab6
#
_entry.id   fddad548fa698318dab09cf26a32eab6
#
_cell.length_a   1.000
_cell.length_b   1.000
_cell.length_c   1.000
_cell.angle_alpha   90.00
_cell.angle_beta   90.00
_cell.angle_gamma   90.00
#
_symmetry.space_group_name_H-M   'P 1'
#
loop_
_entity.id
_entity.type
_entity.pdbx_description
1 polymer ?
#
loop_
_entity_poly.entity_id
_entity_poly.type
_entity_poly.pdbx_seq_one_letter_code
_entity_poly.pdbx_strand_id
1 'polypeptide(L)'
;MKIIMLISLAGVAGTLARYSMVKGMSALFPNFPWGTLLVNVIGAFLVGFCFIMCKSKFSAYEAYFPVLFLGFLGAFTTFSTFALESSRFLLDAQYSKFLLNVLL
;
A
#
# COMPACT_ATOMS: atom_id res chain seq x y z
N MET A 1 -14.99 20.41 3.24
CA MET A 1 -14.27 20.31 4.53
C MET A 1 -14.37 18.92 5.13
N LYS A 2 -15.60 18.37 5.23
CA LYS A 2 -15.76 17.03 5.83
C LYS A 2 -14.98 15.94 5.10
N ILE A 3 -15.02 15.93 3.78
CA ILE A 3 -14.31 14.93 2.98
C ILE A 3 -12.80 15.08 3.15
N ILE A 4 -12.29 16.31 3.18
CA ILE A 4 -10.87 16.56 3.37
C ILE A 4 -10.42 16.05 4.73
N MET A 5 -11.20 16.28 5.78
CA MET A 5 -10.89 15.78 7.11
C MET A 5 -10.86 14.25 7.13
N LEU A 6 -11.86 13.62 6.49
CA LEU A 6 -11.94 12.16 6.43
C LEU A 6 -10.78 11.56 5.65
N ILE A 7 -10.39 12.18 4.52
CA ILE A 7 -9.23 11.74 3.75
C ILE A 7 -7.96 11.82 4.61
N SER A 8 -7.80 12.92 5.36
CA SER A 8 -6.63 13.10 6.22
C SER A 8 -6.57 12.04 7.31
N LEU A 9 -7.69 11.76 7.97
CA LEU A 9 -7.75 10.72 9.00
C LEU A 9 -7.51 9.34 8.42
N ALA A 10 -8.10 9.06 7.25
CA ALA A 10 -7.88 7.79 6.57
C ALA A 10 -6.42 7.63 6.15
N GLY A 11 -5.78 8.73 5.72
CA GLY A 11 -4.36 8.73 5.38
C GLY A 11 -3.48 8.40 6.58
N VAL A 12 -3.79 8.97 7.73
CA VAL A 12 -3.07 8.63 8.98
C VAL A 12 -3.22 7.14 9.28
N ALA A 13 -4.44 6.62 9.19
CA ALA A 13 -4.69 5.19 9.46
C ALA A 13 -3.93 4.30 8.47
N GLY A 14 -3.94 4.65 7.18
CA GLY A 14 -3.23 3.88 6.15
C GLY A 14 -1.73 3.91 6.36
N THR A 15 -1.17 5.07 6.66
CA THR A 15 0.26 5.23 6.91
C THR A 15 0.71 4.43 8.14
N LEU A 16 -0.06 4.47 9.22
CA LEU A 16 0.25 3.71 10.42
C LEU A 16 0.14 2.21 10.19
N ALA A 17 -0.88 1.78 9.44
CA ALA A 17 -1.04 0.36 9.10
C ALA A 17 0.14 -0.12 8.26
N ARG A 18 0.55 0.66 7.27
CA ARG A 18 1.70 0.33 6.44
C ARG A 18 2.98 0.25 7.27
N TYR A 19 3.23 1.26 8.09
CA TYR A 19 4.43 1.31 8.92
C TYR A 19 4.50 0.11 9.85
N SER A 20 3.40 -0.21 10.51
CA SER A 20 3.35 -1.34 11.44
C SER A 20 3.61 -2.67 10.73
N MET A 21 3.01 -2.86 9.56
CA MET A 21 3.19 -4.10 8.79
C MET A 21 4.62 -4.23 8.26
N VAL A 22 5.17 -3.16 7.70
CA VAL A 22 6.53 -3.17 7.17
C VAL A 22 7.53 -3.42 8.30
N LYS A 23 7.36 -2.73 9.43
CA LYS A 23 8.26 -2.90 10.57
C LYS A 23 8.19 -4.31 11.15
N GLY A 24 6.97 -4.86 11.29
CA GLY A 24 6.80 -6.21 11.80
C GLY A 24 7.44 -7.26 10.90
N MET A 25 7.25 -7.13 9.60
CA MET A 25 7.84 -8.08 8.65
C MET A 25 9.36 -7.93 8.57
N SER A 26 9.88 -6.71 8.70
CA SER A 26 11.33 -6.49 8.70
C SER A 26 12.01 -7.11 9.91
N ALA A 27 11.31 -7.15 11.04
CA ALA A 27 11.83 -7.80 12.23
C ALA A 27 11.96 -9.33 12.05
N LEU A 28 11.03 -9.93 11.29
CA LEU A 28 11.01 -11.36 11.01
C LEU A 28 11.92 -11.74 9.84
N PHE A 29 11.97 -10.90 8.81
CA PHE A 29 12.67 -11.18 7.56
C PHE A 29 13.53 -9.98 7.16
N PRO A 30 14.69 -9.75 7.81
CA PRO A 30 15.47 -8.53 7.57
C PRO A 30 16.18 -8.48 6.21
N ASN A 31 16.29 -9.61 5.50
CA ASN A 31 17.07 -9.68 4.27
C ASN A 31 16.29 -9.28 3.00
N PHE A 32 14.98 -9.17 3.08
CA PHE A 32 14.13 -8.80 1.96
C PHE A 32 12.95 -7.98 2.46
N PRO A 33 12.47 -6.99 1.69
CA PRO A 33 11.35 -6.13 2.13
C PRO A 33 10.00 -6.83 1.95
N TRP A 34 9.78 -7.92 2.66
CA TRP A 34 8.51 -8.64 2.60
C TRP A 34 7.33 -7.78 3.02
N GLY A 35 7.58 -6.85 3.97
CA GLY A 35 6.54 -5.94 4.43
C GLY A 35 5.98 -5.08 3.32
N THR A 36 6.85 -4.45 2.53
CA THR A 36 6.44 -3.60 1.41
C THR A 36 5.74 -4.43 0.33
N LEU A 37 6.28 -5.61 0.01
CA LEU A 37 5.66 -6.50 -0.97
C LEU A 37 4.27 -6.92 -0.50
N LEU A 38 4.16 -7.33 0.75
CA LEU A 38 2.87 -7.77 1.32
C LEU A 38 1.85 -6.63 1.32
N VAL A 39 2.27 -5.43 1.73
CA VAL A 39 1.41 -4.24 1.73
C VAL A 39 0.91 -3.96 0.32
N ASN A 40 1.79 -4.03 -0.68
CA ASN A 40 1.40 -3.74 -2.06
C ASN A 40 0.47 -4.81 -2.63
N VAL A 41 0.72 -6.08 -2.34
CA VAL A 41 -0.15 -7.18 -2.79
C VAL A 41 -1.53 -7.07 -2.14
N ILE A 42 -1.56 -6.88 -0.83
CA ILE A 42 -2.82 -6.72 -0.09
C ILE A 42 -3.55 -5.46 -0.58
N GLY A 43 -2.82 -4.36 -0.74
CA GLY A 43 -3.40 -3.11 -1.22
C GLY A 43 -3.98 -3.24 -2.61
N ALA A 44 -3.28 -3.90 -3.53
CA ALA A 44 -3.79 -4.12 -4.89
C ALA A 44 -5.07 -4.96 -4.87
N PHE A 45 -5.08 -6.00 -4.04
CA PHE A 45 -6.28 -6.83 -3.87
C PHE A 45 -7.44 -6.01 -3.31
N LEU A 46 -7.16 -5.20 -2.27
CA LEU A 46 -8.19 -4.39 -1.64
C LEU A 46 -8.74 -3.32 -2.60
N VAL A 47 -7.87 -2.72 -3.42
CA VAL A 47 -8.33 -1.73 -4.40
C VAL A 47 -9.30 -2.37 -5.38
N GLY A 48 -8.95 -3.52 -5.94
CA GLY A 48 -9.81 -4.22 -6.89
C GLY A 48 -11.12 -4.67 -6.26
N PHE A 49 -11.04 -5.27 -5.08
CA PHE A 49 -12.21 -5.76 -4.36
C PHE A 49 -13.15 -4.60 -3.99
N CYS A 50 -12.59 -3.54 -3.40
CA CYS A 50 -13.39 -2.39 -2.97
C CYS A 50 -13.99 -1.66 -4.17
N PHE A 51 -13.26 -1.58 -5.29
CA PHE A 51 -13.77 -0.94 -6.49
C PHE A 51 -15.04 -1.64 -6.98
N ILE A 52 -15.01 -2.97 -7.06
CA ILE A 52 -16.17 -3.75 -7.51
C ILE A 52 -17.33 -3.62 -6.52
N MET A 53 -17.05 -3.73 -5.22
CA MET A 53 -18.08 -3.63 -4.21
C MET A 53 -18.70 -2.25 -4.17
N CYS A 54 -17.88 -1.19 -4.31
CA CYS A 54 -18.40 0.16 -4.30
C CYS A 54 -19.30 0.43 -5.50
N LYS A 55 -18.94 -0.09 -6.67
CA LYS A 55 -19.77 0.07 -7.86
C LYS A 55 -21.09 -0.68 -7.77
N SER A 56 -21.08 -1.89 -7.21
CA SER A 56 -22.25 -2.75 -7.22
C SER A 56 -23.18 -2.54 -6.04
N LYS A 57 -22.62 -2.32 -4.84
CA LYS A 57 -23.43 -2.28 -3.61
C LYS A 57 -23.43 -0.94 -2.91
N PHE A 58 -22.37 -0.16 -3.06
CA PHE A 58 -22.20 1.08 -2.31
C PHE A 58 -22.13 2.31 -3.19
N SER A 59 -22.79 2.27 -4.35
CA SER A 59 -22.80 3.41 -5.27
C SER A 59 -23.41 4.67 -4.64
N ALA A 60 -24.31 4.51 -3.66
CA ALA A 60 -24.88 5.64 -2.93
C ALA A 60 -23.85 6.42 -2.12
N TYR A 61 -22.70 5.82 -1.84
CA TYR A 61 -21.63 6.44 -1.04
C TYR A 61 -20.48 6.92 -1.91
N GLU A 62 -20.73 7.17 -3.19
CA GLU A 62 -19.67 7.55 -4.13
C GLU A 62 -18.87 8.78 -3.67
N ALA A 63 -19.53 9.72 -2.99
CA ALA A 63 -18.85 10.92 -2.48
C ALA A 63 -17.74 10.59 -1.49
N TYR A 64 -17.79 9.43 -0.83
CA TYR A 64 -16.82 9.01 0.16
C TYR A 64 -15.75 8.07 -0.40
N PHE A 65 -15.81 7.73 -1.68
CA PHE A 65 -14.79 6.84 -2.28
C PHE A 65 -13.38 7.41 -2.15
N PRO A 66 -13.13 8.72 -2.31
CA PRO A 66 -11.78 9.24 -2.11
C PRO A 66 -11.23 9.00 -0.71
N VAL A 67 -12.09 8.92 0.31
CA VAL A 67 -11.63 8.62 1.67
C VAL A 67 -10.97 7.25 1.71
N LEU A 68 -11.60 6.25 1.09
CA LEU A 68 -11.07 4.90 1.05
C LEU A 68 -9.89 4.78 0.09
N PHE A 69 -10.07 5.20 -1.18
CA PHE A 69 -9.07 4.92 -2.21
C PHE A 69 -7.88 5.86 -2.14
N LEU A 70 -8.12 7.16 -1.99
CA LEU A 70 -7.02 8.13 -1.89
C LEU A 70 -6.44 8.17 -0.48
N GLY A 71 -7.31 8.21 0.52
CA GLY A 71 -6.88 8.36 1.90
C GLY A 71 -6.23 7.08 2.43
N PHE A 72 -7.02 6.04 2.65
CA PHE A 72 -6.50 4.84 3.32
C PHE A 72 -5.62 4.01 2.39
N LEU A 73 -6.16 3.57 1.25
CA LEU A 73 -5.41 2.66 0.37
C LEU A 73 -4.22 3.35 -0.27
N GLY A 74 -4.36 4.63 -0.64
CA GLY A 74 -3.26 5.39 -1.20
C GLY A 74 -2.11 5.59 -0.23
N ALA A 75 -2.39 5.71 1.06
CA ALA A 75 -1.36 5.82 2.09
C ALA A 75 -0.84 4.46 2.54
N PHE A 76 -1.68 3.42 2.46
CA PHE A 76 -1.30 2.07 2.84
C PHE A 76 -0.29 1.48 1.87
N THR A 77 -0.51 1.63 0.56
CA THR A 77 0.43 1.16 -0.45
C THR A 77 1.30 2.33 -0.94
N THR A 78 2.56 2.05 -1.27
CA THR A 78 3.45 3.12 -1.70
C THR A 78 4.40 2.64 -2.79
N PHE A 79 4.40 3.39 -3.90
CA PHE A 79 5.32 3.14 -5.00
C PHE A 79 6.70 3.70 -4.69
N SER A 80 6.80 4.79 -3.94
CA SER A 80 8.09 5.41 -3.65
C SER A 80 9.00 4.49 -2.83
N THR A 81 8.45 3.81 -1.84
CA THR A 81 9.23 2.83 -1.05
C THR A 81 9.64 1.65 -1.92
N PHE A 82 8.72 1.16 -2.77
CA PHE A 82 9.00 0.09 -3.71
C PHE A 82 10.15 0.48 -4.64
N ALA A 83 10.11 1.69 -5.20
CA ALA A 83 11.15 2.17 -6.11
C ALA A 83 12.50 2.29 -5.41
N LEU A 84 12.52 2.78 -4.16
CA LEU A 84 13.75 2.91 -3.39
C LEU A 84 14.36 1.54 -3.10
N GLU A 85 13.56 0.58 -2.68
CA GLU A 85 14.05 -0.78 -2.39
C GLU A 85 14.56 -1.47 -3.63
N SER A 86 13.84 -1.33 -4.76
CA SER A 86 14.28 -1.90 -6.03
C SER A 86 15.61 -1.31 -6.48
N SER A 87 15.76 0.01 -6.34
CA SER A 87 17.00 0.69 -6.68
C SER A 87 18.17 0.22 -5.81
N ARG A 88 17.92 0.00 -4.51
CA ARG A 88 18.95 -0.52 -3.61
C ARG A 88 19.40 -1.91 -4.01
N PHE A 89 18.48 -2.79 -4.38
CA PHE A 89 18.86 -4.13 -4.84
C PHE A 89 19.72 -4.08 -6.09
N LEU A 90 19.41 -3.18 -7.02
CA LEU A 90 20.23 -3.01 -8.22
C LEU A 90 21.62 -2.50 -7.89
N LEU A 91 21.73 -1.48 -7.02
CA LEU A 91 23.00 -0.90 -6.64
C LEU A 91 23.89 -1.88 -5.89
N ASP A 92 23.27 -2.73 -5.07
CA ASP A 92 24.02 -3.75 -4.29
C ASP A 92 24.22 -5.04 -5.07
N ALA A 93 23.89 -5.06 -6.37
CA ALA A 93 24.03 -6.22 -7.25
C ALA A 93 23.22 -7.44 -6.78
N GLN A 94 22.13 -7.23 -6.07
CA GLN A 94 21.24 -8.30 -5.62
C GLN A 94 20.12 -8.48 -6.64
N TYR A 95 20.48 -8.96 -7.82
CA TYR A 95 19.58 -8.99 -8.97
C TYR A 95 18.39 -9.92 -8.78
N SER A 96 18.56 -11.04 -8.09
CA SER A 96 17.44 -11.95 -7.83
C SER A 96 16.38 -11.30 -6.95
N LYS A 97 16.82 -10.53 -5.93
CA LYS A 97 15.88 -9.79 -5.08
C LYS A 97 15.20 -8.66 -5.82
N PHE A 98 15.95 -7.98 -6.70
CA PHE A 98 15.37 -6.93 -7.54
C PHE A 98 14.27 -7.50 -8.44
N LEU A 99 14.54 -8.59 -9.14
CA LEU A 99 13.56 -9.21 -10.02
C LEU A 99 12.34 -9.69 -9.25
N LEU A 100 12.55 -10.31 -8.10
CA LEU A 100 11.46 -10.78 -7.26
C LEU A 100 10.58 -9.61 -6.80
N ASN A 101 11.19 -8.50 -6.39
CA ASN A 101 10.47 -7.32 -5.93
C ASN A 101 9.67 -6.65 -7.03
N VAL A 102 10.22 -6.61 -8.24
CA VAL A 102 9.57 -5.96 -9.39
C VAL A 102 8.47 -6.84 -9.99
N LEU A 103 8.70 -8.15 -10.10
CA LEU A 103 7.75 -9.05 -10.76
C LEU A 103 6.56 -9.42 -9.88
N LEU A 104 6.70 -9.36 -8.58
CA LEU A 104 5.62 -9.62 -7.65
C LEU A 104 4.94 -8.32 -7.24
#